data_1eadf9b311fc638ba2439d8325573e93
#
_entry.id   1eadf9b311fc638ba2439d8325573e93
#
_cell.length_a   1.000
_cell.length_b   1.000
_cell.length_c   1.000
_cell.angle_alpha   90.00
_cell.angle_beta   90.00
_cell.angle_gamma   90.00
#
_symmetry.space_group_name_H-M   'P 1'
#
loop_
_entity.id
_entity.type
_entity.pdbx_description
1 polymer ?
#
loop_
_entity_poly.entity_id
_entity_poly.type
_entity_poly.pdbx_seq_one_letter_code
_entity_poly.pdbx_strand_id
1 'polypeptide(L)'
;AGPHMYNPNWGWQDGKKRNAKVIESFDPTAIVNWVWNKKAGTTLNTGAALRYSLYSSSALNWDKAADPRPDYYRYLPSYFEDEMVQLRYKELWRTNQTSFTQINWDDLYLANANNIRNGNGAAVYMLEERRSDLLETSFNSTLNARMSRHFDITAGVGARYTQSRQFKTVADLLGAEYVLDIDKFAEQDFSGDPDKIQNDLNRPQRKVYEEGIFGYNYNLNI
;
A
#
# COMPACT_ATOMS: atom_id res chain seq x y z
N ALA A 1 28.15 8.75 -9.70
CA ALA A 1 26.76 9.12 -9.44
C ALA A 1 25.91 8.13 -10.22
N GLY A 2 25.18 7.28 -9.51
CA GLY A 2 24.16 6.45 -10.14
C GLY A 2 23.14 7.35 -10.82
N PRO A 3 22.45 6.85 -11.84
CA PRO A 3 21.40 7.62 -12.49
C PRO A 3 20.36 8.03 -11.46
N HIS A 4 19.94 9.28 -11.46
CA HIS A 4 18.89 9.82 -10.59
C HIS A 4 17.53 9.09 -10.74
N MET A 5 17.48 8.09 -11.63
CA MET A 5 16.29 7.30 -11.99
C MET A 5 16.44 5.80 -11.66
N TYR A 6 17.32 5.44 -10.73
CA TYR A 6 17.45 4.06 -10.29
C TYR A 6 16.20 3.61 -9.53
N ASN A 7 15.62 2.48 -9.94
CA ASN A 7 14.47 1.85 -9.27
C ASN A 7 14.90 0.50 -8.66
N PRO A 8 14.98 0.39 -7.33
CA PRO A 8 15.35 -0.84 -6.65
C PRO A 8 14.22 -1.87 -6.53
N ASN A 9 13.01 -1.52 -6.98
CA ASN A 9 11.81 -2.32 -6.68
C ASN A 9 11.46 -3.30 -7.79
N TRP A 10 12.33 -3.56 -8.76
CA TRP A 10 12.05 -4.52 -9.82
C TRP A 10 13.23 -5.49 -10.03
N GLY A 11 12.95 -6.59 -10.68
CA GLY A 11 13.94 -7.57 -11.10
C GLY A 11 13.40 -8.43 -12.23
N TRP A 12 14.22 -9.35 -12.71
CA TRP A 12 13.84 -10.33 -13.71
C TRP A 12 13.29 -11.58 -13.02
N GLN A 13 12.15 -12.09 -13.52
CA GLN A 13 11.59 -13.38 -13.16
C GLN A 13 11.11 -14.06 -14.43
N ASP A 14 11.60 -15.27 -14.72
CA ASP A 14 11.25 -16.04 -15.93
C ASP A 14 11.37 -15.24 -17.23
N GLY A 15 12.41 -14.41 -17.35
CA GLY A 15 12.66 -13.55 -18.51
C GLY A 15 11.75 -12.33 -18.62
N LYS A 16 10.89 -12.06 -17.64
CA LYS A 16 10.00 -10.90 -17.58
C LYS A 16 10.40 -9.96 -16.46
N LYS A 17 10.16 -8.66 -16.65
CA LYS A 17 10.31 -7.66 -15.59
C LYS A 17 9.15 -7.77 -14.61
N ARG A 18 9.47 -7.91 -13.34
CA ARG A 18 8.51 -7.90 -12.24
C ARG A 18 8.84 -6.77 -11.26
N ASN A 19 7.85 -5.96 -10.93
CA ASN A 19 7.93 -4.93 -9.91
C ASN A 19 7.38 -5.43 -8.58
N ALA A 20 8.09 -5.15 -7.49
CA ALA A 20 7.59 -5.33 -6.13
C ALA A 20 6.71 -4.17 -5.68
N LYS A 21 6.90 -2.98 -6.27
CA LYS A 21 6.15 -1.76 -5.95
C LYS A 21 5.27 -1.39 -7.13
N VAL A 22 4.02 -1.83 -7.08
CA VAL A 22 2.98 -1.51 -8.06
C VAL A 22 1.91 -0.68 -7.37
N ILE A 23 1.47 0.38 -8.02
CA ILE A 23 0.35 1.21 -7.55
C ILE A 23 -0.76 1.08 -8.57
N GLU A 24 -1.94 0.73 -8.10
CA GLU A 24 -3.16 0.67 -8.89
C GLU A 24 -4.19 1.62 -8.28
N SER A 25 -4.87 2.38 -9.14
CA SER A 25 -5.90 3.31 -8.71
C SER A 25 -7.06 3.30 -9.70
N PHE A 26 -8.26 3.14 -9.16
CA PHE A 26 -9.51 3.30 -9.89
C PHE A 26 -10.39 4.29 -9.10
N ASP A 27 -10.65 5.47 -9.65
CA ASP A 27 -11.24 6.60 -8.92
C ASP A 27 -12.33 7.33 -9.73
N PRO A 28 -13.41 6.65 -10.13
CA PRO A 28 -14.53 7.27 -10.84
C PRO A 28 -15.30 8.23 -9.94
N THR A 29 -15.67 9.37 -10.52
CA THR A 29 -16.50 10.39 -9.87
C THR A 29 -17.66 10.77 -10.80
N ALA A 30 -18.87 10.70 -10.28
CA ALA A 30 -20.07 11.17 -10.94
C ALA A 30 -20.58 12.44 -10.24
N ILE A 31 -20.89 13.46 -11.02
CA ILE A 31 -21.41 14.74 -10.51
C ILE A 31 -22.67 15.09 -11.28
N VAL A 32 -23.73 15.43 -10.56
CA VAL A 32 -24.98 15.93 -11.12
C VAL A 32 -25.25 17.31 -10.54
N ASN A 33 -25.46 18.29 -11.41
CA ASN A 33 -25.86 19.63 -11.04
C ASN A 33 -27.19 19.97 -11.68
N TRP A 34 -28.08 20.52 -10.88
CA TRP A 34 -29.37 21.02 -11.29
C TRP A 34 -29.56 22.47 -10.88
N VAL A 35 -29.91 23.32 -11.84
CA VAL A 35 -30.13 24.75 -11.64
C VAL A 35 -31.57 25.08 -12.01
N TRP A 36 -32.30 25.58 -11.04
CA TRP A 36 -33.64 26.09 -11.28
C TRP A 36 -33.69 27.59 -11.09
N ASN A 37 -34.18 28.29 -12.14
CA ASN A 37 -34.31 29.72 -12.17
C ASN A 37 -35.78 30.10 -12.26
N LYS A 38 -36.27 30.87 -11.31
CA LYS A 38 -37.60 31.50 -11.34
C LYS A 38 -37.50 32.96 -11.75
N LYS A 39 -38.50 33.47 -12.49
CA LYS A 39 -38.61 34.87 -12.76
C LYS A 39 -38.55 35.66 -11.42
N ALA A 40 -37.97 36.87 -11.44
CA ALA A 40 -37.78 37.74 -10.29
C ALA A 40 -36.53 37.48 -9.40
N GLY A 41 -35.49 36.88 -9.95
CA GLY A 41 -34.20 36.80 -9.28
C GLY A 41 -34.09 35.70 -8.19
N THR A 42 -34.88 34.64 -8.31
CA THR A 42 -34.75 33.46 -7.44
C THR A 42 -34.06 32.33 -8.21
N THR A 43 -32.98 31.79 -7.64
CA THR A 43 -32.22 30.68 -8.19
C THR A 43 -32.00 29.61 -7.14
N LEU A 44 -32.28 28.35 -7.47
CA LEU A 44 -31.91 27.20 -6.66
C LEU A 44 -30.84 26.41 -7.43
N ASN A 45 -29.68 26.23 -6.79
CA ASN A 45 -28.59 25.42 -7.29
C ASN A 45 -28.48 24.17 -6.41
N THR A 46 -28.62 22.99 -7.00
CA THR A 46 -28.51 21.72 -6.30
C THR A 46 -27.47 20.86 -6.97
N GLY A 47 -26.54 20.35 -6.19
CA GLY A 47 -25.49 19.45 -6.64
C GLY A 47 -25.45 18.18 -5.83
N ALA A 48 -25.17 17.08 -6.50
CA ALA A 48 -24.84 15.82 -5.86
C ALA A 48 -23.60 15.21 -6.52
N ALA A 49 -22.74 14.59 -5.73
CA ALA A 49 -21.58 13.88 -6.22
C ALA A 49 -21.44 12.51 -5.54
N LEU A 50 -20.98 11.55 -6.31
CA LEU A 50 -20.60 10.20 -5.86
C LEU A 50 -19.18 9.93 -6.35
N ARG A 51 -18.29 9.58 -5.43
CA ARG A 51 -16.94 9.13 -5.71
C ARG A 51 -16.74 7.74 -5.14
N TYR A 52 -16.21 6.84 -5.95
CA TYR A 52 -15.80 5.50 -5.55
C TYR A 52 -14.34 5.32 -5.90
N SER A 53 -13.48 5.14 -4.90
CA SER A 53 -12.05 5.02 -5.09
C SER A 53 -11.55 3.70 -4.55
N LEU A 54 -10.81 2.98 -5.37
CA LEU A 54 -10.04 1.80 -5.00
C LEU A 54 -8.56 2.12 -5.23
N TYR A 55 -7.79 2.09 -4.17
CA TYR A 55 -6.36 2.34 -4.24
C TYR A 55 -5.59 1.19 -3.63
N SER A 56 -4.58 0.72 -4.34
CA SER A 56 -3.66 -0.29 -3.84
C SER A 56 -2.20 0.07 -4.09
N SER A 57 -1.34 -0.41 -3.21
CA SER A 57 0.11 -0.26 -3.34
C SER A 57 0.81 -1.49 -2.79
N SER A 58 1.45 -2.27 -3.66
CA SER A 58 2.24 -3.43 -3.25
C SER A 58 3.61 -3.05 -2.69
N ALA A 59 4.19 -3.92 -1.89
CA ALA A 59 5.56 -3.81 -1.39
C ALA A 59 6.11 -5.19 -1.00
N LEU A 60 7.43 -5.35 -1.07
CA LEU A 60 8.10 -6.49 -0.42
C LEU A 60 7.97 -6.38 1.09
N ASN A 61 7.72 -7.50 1.70
CA ASN A 61 7.74 -7.71 3.15
C ASN A 61 8.54 -8.99 3.44
N TRP A 62 9.28 -9.00 4.57
CA TRP A 62 10.10 -10.13 4.96
C TRP A 62 10.12 -10.31 6.47
N ASP A 63 10.38 -11.53 6.90
CA ASP A 63 10.46 -11.89 8.30
C ASP A 63 11.75 -12.66 8.58
N LYS A 64 12.49 -12.25 9.63
CA LYS A 64 13.75 -12.88 10.10
C LYS A 64 14.78 -13.13 8.99
N ALA A 65 14.80 -12.27 7.97
CA ALA A 65 15.68 -12.38 6.81
C ALA A 65 16.31 -11.03 6.45
N ALA A 66 17.32 -11.06 5.59
CA ALA A 66 17.97 -9.87 5.08
C ALA A 66 17.00 -9.05 4.21
N ASP A 67 17.15 -7.72 4.21
CA ASP A 67 16.41 -6.85 3.31
C ASP A 67 16.71 -7.25 1.85
N PRO A 68 15.70 -7.61 1.05
CA PRO A 68 15.93 -8.09 -0.31
C PRO A 68 16.17 -6.97 -1.33
N ARG A 69 16.06 -5.71 -0.92
CA ARG A 69 16.22 -4.58 -1.82
C ARG A 69 17.69 -4.29 -2.07
N PRO A 70 18.11 -4.14 -3.31
CA PRO A 70 19.51 -3.91 -3.66
C PRO A 70 20.06 -2.57 -3.12
N ASP A 71 19.21 -1.58 -2.85
CA ASP A 71 19.58 -0.28 -2.28
C ASP A 71 19.66 -0.24 -0.75
N TYR A 72 19.51 -1.40 -0.10
CA TYR A 72 19.69 -1.48 1.34
C TYR A 72 21.11 -1.05 1.73
N TYR A 73 21.22 -0.18 2.75
CA TYR A 73 22.48 0.50 3.06
C TYR A 73 23.68 -0.44 3.29
N ARG A 74 23.45 -1.68 3.76
CA ARG A 74 24.50 -2.69 3.97
C ARG A 74 25.06 -3.27 2.68
N TYR A 75 24.38 -3.08 1.55
CA TYR A 75 24.84 -3.52 0.22
C TYR A 75 25.51 -2.39 -0.57
N LEU A 76 25.53 -1.18 -0.01
CA LEU A 76 26.16 -0.04 -0.66
C LEU A 76 27.67 -0.02 -0.42
N PRO A 77 28.48 0.48 -1.37
CA PRO A 77 29.94 0.54 -1.24
C PRO A 77 30.40 1.26 0.04
N SER A 78 29.67 2.27 0.49
CA SER A 78 29.98 3.07 1.68
C SER A 78 29.86 2.32 3.02
N TYR A 79 29.22 1.14 3.01
CA TYR A 79 29.08 0.34 4.23
C TYR A 79 30.36 -0.41 4.61
N PHE A 80 31.19 -0.75 3.64
CA PHE A 80 32.37 -1.58 3.84
C PHE A 80 33.57 -0.71 4.26
N GLU A 81 34.37 -1.18 5.21
CA GLU A 81 35.62 -0.51 5.65
C GLU A 81 36.79 -0.83 4.72
N ASP A 82 36.80 -2.03 4.12
CA ASP A 82 37.83 -2.47 3.18
C ASP A 82 37.70 -1.76 1.82
N GLU A 83 38.78 -1.04 1.42
CA GLU A 83 38.79 -0.28 0.17
C GLU A 83 38.66 -1.16 -1.06
N MET A 84 39.22 -2.37 -1.09
CA MET A 84 39.11 -3.29 -2.23
C MET A 84 37.67 -3.79 -2.39
N VAL A 85 36.99 -4.05 -1.27
CA VAL A 85 35.57 -4.41 -1.26
C VAL A 85 34.73 -3.23 -1.77
N GLN A 86 34.99 -2.01 -1.27
CA GLN A 86 34.31 -0.81 -1.77
C GLN A 86 34.44 -0.63 -3.28
N LEU A 87 35.67 -0.79 -3.81
CA LEU A 87 35.93 -0.65 -5.23
C LEU A 87 35.16 -1.70 -6.05
N ARG A 88 35.13 -2.95 -5.59
CA ARG A 88 34.38 -4.02 -6.23
C ARG A 88 32.88 -3.69 -6.27
N TYR A 89 32.29 -3.25 -5.15
CA TYR A 89 30.86 -2.88 -5.09
C TYR A 89 30.57 -1.63 -5.94
N LYS A 90 31.46 -0.63 -5.96
CA LYS A 90 31.36 0.53 -6.86
C LYS A 90 31.32 0.10 -8.32
N GLU A 91 32.14 -0.88 -8.70
CA GLU A 91 32.17 -1.40 -10.07
C GLU A 91 30.87 -2.15 -10.44
N LEU A 92 30.33 -2.99 -9.55
CA LEU A 92 29.05 -3.67 -9.76
C LEU A 92 27.91 -2.66 -9.99
N TRP A 93 27.89 -1.57 -9.22
CA TRP A 93 26.93 -0.49 -9.40
C TRP A 93 27.17 0.30 -10.70
N ARG A 94 28.42 0.59 -11.02
CA ARG A 94 28.78 1.37 -12.21
C ARG A 94 28.44 0.63 -13.49
N THR A 95 28.67 -0.68 -13.52
CA THR A 95 28.38 -1.56 -14.67
C THR A 95 26.92 -2.02 -14.73
N ASN A 96 26.10 -1.62 -13.76
CA ASN A 96 24.71 -2.03 -13.64
C ASN A 96 24.53 -3.56 -13.71
N GLN A 97 25.32 -4.27 -12.91
CA GLN A 97 25.22 -5.72 -12.83
C GLN A 97 23.83 -6.12 -12.32
N THR A 98 22.96 -6.61 -13.20
CA THR A 98 21.53 -6.81 -12.90
C THR A 98 21.27 -7.79 -11.76
N SER A 99 22.10 -8.84 -11.60
CA SER A 99 22.01 -9.77 -10.48
C SER A 99 22.32 -9.13 -9.12
N PHE A 100 22.93 -7.96 -9.11
CA PHE A 100 23.30 -7.21 -7.91
C PHE A 100 22.47 -5.94 -7.71
N THR A 101 22.11 -5.25 -8.81
CA THR A 101 21.41 -3.97 -8.76
C THR A 101 19.89 -4.10 -8.86
N GLN A 102 19.36 -5.31 -8.97
CA GLN A 102 17.94 -5.59 -9.10
C GLN A 102 17.49 -6.63 -8.07
N ILE A 103 16.19 -6.73 -7.82
CA ILE A 103 15.62 -7.78 -6.97
C ILE A 103 15.89 -9.13 -7.64
N ASN A 104 16.48 -10.06 -6.89
CA ASN A 104 16.62 -11.45 -7.30
C ASN A 104 15.39 -12.24 -6.83
N TRP A 105 14.39 -12.36 -7.67
CA TRP A 105 13.16 -13.06 -7.34
C TRP A 105 13.38 -14.54 -7.04
N ASP A 106 14.29 -15.19 -7.76
CA ASP A 106 14.59 -16.60 -7.59
C ASP A 106 15.13 -16.89 -6.18
N ASP A 107 15.96 -16.00 -5.65
CA ASP A 107 16.48 -16.14 -4.28
C ASP A 107 15.35 -15.99 -3.23
N LEU A 108 14.34 -15.16 -3.47
CA LEU A 108 13.20 -15.02 -2.57
C LEU A 108 12.34 -16.28 -2.55
N TYR A 109 12.06 -16.85 -3.72
CA TYR A 109 11.36 -18.14 -3.83
C TYR A 109 12.17 -19.28 -3.22
N LEU A 110 13.48 -19.32 -3.46
CA LEU A 110 14.36 -20.33 -2.90
C LEU A 110 14.41 -20.26 -1.36
N ALA A 111 14.43 -19.08 -0.79
CA ALA A 111 14.39 -18.88 0.67
C ALA A 111 13.10 -19.46 1.27
N ASN A 112 11.95 -19.19 0.67
CA ASN A 112 10.67 -19.76 1.09
C ASN A 112 10.63 -21.30 0.91
N ALA A 113 11.09 -21.80 -0.22
CA ALA A 113 11.16 -23.25 -0.47
C ALA A 113 12.08 -23.96 0.54
N ASN A 114 13.19 -23.34 0.91
CA ASN A 114 14.09 -23.90 1.94
C ASN A 114 13.43 -23.89 3.33
N ASN A 115 12.65 -22.84 3.65
CA ASN A 115 11.91 -22.80 4.91
C ASN A 115 10.88 -23.91 5.00
N ILE A 116 10.15 -24.19 3.92
CA ILE A 116 9.21 -25.33 3.82
C ILE A 116 9.94 -26.67 4.01
N ARG A 117 11.09 -26.87 3.33
CA ARG A 117 11.89 -28.09 3.48
C ARG A 117 12.35 -28.33 4.92
N ASN A 118 12.56 -27.24 5.67
CA ASN A 118 12.92 -27.28 7.08
C ASN A 118 11.70 -27.48 8.01
N GLY A 119 10.52 -27.74 7.46
CA GLY A 119 9.29 -28.00 8.20
C GLY A 119 8.50 -26.76 8.63
N ASN A 120 8.85 -25.58 8.11
CA ASN A 120 8.14 -24.34 8.39
C ASN A 120 7.58 -23.74 7.10
N GLY A 121 6.25 -23.77 6.94
CA GLY A 121 5.56 -23.21 5.77
C GLY A 121 5.38 -21.69 5.79
N ALA A 122 5.82 -20.99 6.85
CA ALA A 122 5.70 -19.53 6.94
C ALA A 122 6.57 -18.81 5.90
N ALA A 123 6.06 -17.75 5.33
CA ALA A 123 6.77 -16.92 4.38
C ALA A 123 7.95 -16.19 5.04
N VAL A 124 9.14 -16.36 4.50
CA VAL A 124 10.32 -15.54 4.79
C VAL A 124 10.27 -14.23 4.02
N TYR A 125 9.85 -14.31 2.75
CA TYR A 125 9.60 -13.18 1.86
C TYR A 125 8.20 -13.29 1.26
N MET A 126 7.52 -12.16 1.11
CA MET A 126 6.22 -12.07 0.45
C MET A 126 6.00 -10.70 -0.18
N LEU A 127 4.99 -10.56 -1.02
CA LEU A 127 4.42 -9.28 -1.41
C LEU A 127 3.18 -8.99 -0.57
N GLU A 128 3.16 -7.85 0.06
CA GLU A 128 1.96 -7.27 0.68
C GLU A 128 1.32 -6.25 -0.24
N GLU A 129 0.02 -6.07 -0.12
CA GLU A 129 -0.73 -4.99 -0.74
C GLU A 129 -1.44 -4.17 0.32
N ARG A 130 -1.19 -2.86 0.31
CA ARG A 130 -1.86 -1.89 1.17
C ARG A 130 -3.01 -1.27 0.39
N ARG A 131 -4.22 -1.41 0.94
CA ARG A 131 -5.47 -0.97 0.33
C ARG A 131 -6.03 0.23 1.05
N SER A 132 -6.58 1.16 0.27
CA SER A 132 -7.35 2.31 0.75
C SER A 132 -8.55 2.49 -0.14
N ASP A 133 -9.66 1.90 0.26
CA ASP A 133 -10.93 1.96 -0.47
C ASP A 133 -11.80 3.08 0.10
N LEU A 134 -12.43 3.89 -0.76
CA LEU A 134 -13.21 5.06 -0.38
C LEU A 134 -14.54 5.07 -1.12
N LEU A 135 -15.62 5.32 -0.38
CA LEU A 135 -16.91 5.73 -0.90
C LEU A 135 -17.25 7.10 -0.32
N GLU A 136 -17.44 8.08 -1.18
CA GLU A 136 -17.83 9.42 -0.78
C GLU A 136 -19.08 9.84 -1.53
N THR A 137 -20.06 10.35 -0.79
CA THR A 137 -21.25 10.97 -1.34
C THR A 137 -21.38 12.36 -0.78
N SER A 138 -21.75 13.32 -1.62
CA SER A 138 -22.02 14.68 -1.19
C SER A 138 -23.26 15.22 -1.87
N PHE A 139 -23.96 16.06 -1.14
CA PHE A 139 -25.12 16.80 -1.58
C PHE A 139 -25.01 18.23 -1.09
N ASN A 140 -25.35 19.16 -1.95
CA ASN A 140 -25.53 20.57 -1.56
C ASN A 140 -26.70 21.17 -2.31
N SER A 141 -27.37 22.12 -1.68
CA SER A 141 -28.42 22.91 -2.31
C SER A 141 -28.38 24.32 -1.78
N THR A 142 -28.33 25.32 -2.66
CA THR A 142 -28.24 26.73 -2.32
C THR A 142 -29.35 27.51 -3.02
N LEU A 143 -30.17 28.17 -2.22
CA LEU A 143 -31.22 29.09 -2.65
C LEU A 143 -30.70 30.53 -2.57
N ASN A 144 -30.79 31.27 -3.67
CA ASN A 144 -30.63 32.70 -3.71
C ASN A 144 -31.96 33.31 -4.12
N ALA A 145 -32.52 34.20 -3.32
CA ALA A 145 -33.83 34.78 -3.56
C ALA A 145 -33.81 36.29 -3.30
N ARG A 146 -34.20 37.09 -4.30
CA ARG A 146 -34.45 38.50 -4.14
C ARG A 146 -35.85 38.69 -3.61
N MET A 147 -35.97 39.09 -2.35
CA MET A 147 -37.26 39.31 -1.69
C MET A 147 -37.83 40.69 -1.91
N SER A 148 -36.96 41.67 -2.06
CA SER A 148 -37.36 43.07 -2.35
C SER A 148 -36.21 43.85 -3.04
N ARG A 149 -36.40 45.15 -3.29
CA ARG A 149 -35.34 46.02 -3.84
C ARG A 149 -34.12 46.15 -2.91
N HIS A 150 -34.27 45.91 -1.64
CA HIS A 150 -33.26 46.12 -0.61
C HIS A 150 -32.93 44.86 0.21
N PHE A 151 -33.52 43.74 -0.15
CA PHE A 151 -33.36 42.52 0.66
C PHE A 151 -33.22 41.26 -0.21
N ASP A 152 -32.05 40.66 -0.15
CA ASP A 152 -31.71 39.38 -0.77
C ASP A 152 -31.41 38.34 0.31
N ILE A 153 -31.90 37.13 0.11
CA ILE A 153 -31.64 35.95 1.00
C ILE A 153 -30.79 34.95 0.24
N THR A 154 -29.75 34.48 0.90
CA THR A 154 -29.02 33.27 0.50
C THR A 154 -29.11 32.25 1.63
N ALA A 155 -29.61 31.06 1.34
CA ALA A 155 -29.68 29.96 2.27
C ALA A 155 -29.17 28.66 1.59
N GLY A 156 -28.48 27.83 2.35
CA GLY A 156 -27.95 26.59 1.80
C GLY A 156 -27.97 25.47 2.81
N VAL A 157 -28.03 24.26 2.30
CA VAL A 157 -27.85 22.99 3.04
C VAL A 157 -26.87 22.12 2.33
N GLY A 158 -25.99 21.47 3.08
CA GLY A 158 -25.03 20.50 2.57
C GLY A 158 -24.96 19.29 3.47
N ALA A 159 -24.73 18.13 2.86
CA ALA A 159 -24.46 16.90 3.56
C ALA A 159 -23.34 16.15 2.85
N ARG A 160 -22.48 15.49 3.60
CA ARG A 160 -21.42 14.63 3.09
C ARG A 160 -21.37 13.37 3.92
N TYR A 161 -21.20 12.25 3.25
CA TYR A 161 -20.91 10.97 3.88
C TYR A 161 -19.66 10.38 3.26
N THR A 162 -18.74 9.95 4.11
CA THR A 162 -17.48 9.34 3.69
C THR A 162 -17.31 8.02 4.44
N GLN A 163 -17.11 6.95 3.69
CA GLN A 163 -16.69 5.66 4.21
C GLN A 163 -15.32 5.33 3.63
N SER A 164 -14.33 5.14 4.50
CA SER A 164 -12.99 4.72 4.12
C SER A 164 -12.64 3.41 4.79
N ARG A 165 -12.11 2.46 4.01
CA ARG A 165 -11.60 1.20 4.51
C ARG A 165 -10.10 1.12 4.24
N GLN A 166 -9.34 0.93 5.32
CA GLN A 166 -7.89 0.78 5.27
C GLN A 166 -7.53 -0.62 5.73
N PHE A 167 -6.85 -1.38 4.89
CA PHE A 167 -6.46 -2.75 5.22
C PHE A 167 -5.22 -3.17 4.44
N LYS A 168 -4.64 -4.29 4.85
CA LYS A 168 -3.48 -4.89 4.21
C LYS A 168 -3.77 -6.33 3.87
N THR A 169 -3.39 -6.77 2.67
CA THR A 169 -3.56 -8.14 2.20
C THR A 169 -2.23 -8.76 1.80
N VAL A 170 -2.19 -10.06 1.78
CA VAL A 170 -1.12 -10.85 1.16
C VAL A 170 -1.35 -10.86 -0.34
N ALA A 171 -0.47 -10.22 -1.11
CA ALA A 171 -0.58 -10.17 -2.57
C ALA A 171 0.04 -11.39 -3.25
N ASP A 172 1.15 -11.90 -2.70
CA ASP A 172 1.85 -13.10 -3.21
C ASP A 172 2.75 -13.66 -2.12
N LEU A 173 2.62 -14.93 -1.83
CA LEU A 173 3.43 -15.64 -0.85
C LEU A 173 4.82 -16.04 -1.35
N LEU A 174 5.14 -15.78 -2.62
CA LEU A 174 6.42 -16.17 -3.25
C LEU A 174 6.77 -17.63 -3.02
N GLY A 175 5.77 -18.51 -3.16
CA GLY A 175 5.92 -19.96 -3.00
C GLY A 175 5.89 -20.47 -1.56
N ALA A 176 5.68 -19.63 -0.55
CA ALA A 176 5.40 -20.07 0.82
C ALA A 176 3.95 -20.54 0.98
N GLU A 177 3.63 -21.19 2.10
CA GLU A 177 2.28 -21.70 2.37
C GLU A 177 1.37 -20.68 3.03
N TYR A 178 1.92 -19.84 3.91
CA TYR A 178 1.18 -18.84 4.67
C TYR A 178 2.11 -17.76 5.23
N VAL A 179 1.55 -16.67 5.75
CA VAL A 179 2.24 -15.71 6.60
C VAL A 179 1.64 -15.73 8.01
N LEU A 180 2.44 -15.52 9.03
CA LEU A 180 1.96 -15.32 10.39
C LEU A 180 1.53 -13.86 10.59
N ASP A 181 0.33 -13.66 11.14
CA ASP A 181 -0.21 -12.33 11.45
C ASP A 181 0.31 -11.86 12.80
N ILE A 182 1.55 -11.40 12.80
CA ILE A 182 2.28 -10.96 13.99
C ILE A 182 2.76 -9.52 13.86
N ASP A 183 2.92 -8.85 15.01
CA ASP A 183 3.59 -7.58 15.12
C ASP A 183 5.10 -7.80 15.26
N LYS A 184 5.86 -7.44 14.23
CA LYS A 184 7.31 -7.63 14.18
C LYS A 184 8.08 -6.78 15.19
N PHE A 185 7.53 -5.66 15.63
CA PHE A 185 8.14 -4.84 16.68
C PHE A 185 7.93 -5.49 18.05
N ALA A 186 6.70 -5.95 18.33
CA ALA A 186 6.43 -6.71 19.54
C ALA A 186 7.25 -8.01 19.62
N GLU A 187 7.51 -8.66 18.47
CA GLU A 187 8.35 -9.86 18.42
C GLU A 187 9.80 -9.61 18.83
N GLN A 188 10.33 -8.40 18.62
CA GLN A 188 11.69 -8.05 19.09
C GLN A 188 11.79 -8.03 20.61
N ASP A 189 10.74 -7.56 21.27
CA ASP A 189 10.71 -7.44 22.73
C ASP A 189 10.22 -8.71 23.43
N PHE A 190 9.32 -9.45 22.78
CA PHE A 190 8.62 -10.61 23.36
C PHE A 190 8.81 -11.89 22.51
N SER A 191 10.03 -12.12 22.03
CA SER A 191 10.35 -13.28 21.20
C SER A 191 9.94 -14.59 21.90
N GLY A 192 9.10 -15.40 21.22
CA GLY A 192 8.62 -16.68 21.73
C GLY A 192 7.36 -16.62 22.60
N ASP A 193 6.76 -15.44 22.81
CA ASP A 193 5.46 -15.28 23.47
C ASP A 193 4.36 -14.97 22.43
N PRO A 194 3.67 -16.00 21.89
CA PRO A 194 2.71 -15.81 20.82
C PRO A 194 1.50 -14.94 21.22
N ASP A 195 1.21 -14.83 22.50
CA ASP A 195 0.07 -14.04 23.00
C ASP A 195 0.37 -12.53 23.01
N LYS A 196 1.64 -12.15 23.00
CA LYS A 196 2.05 -10.74 22.98
C LYS A 196 2.40 -10.21 21.61
N ILE A 197 2.74 -11.07 20.67
CA ILE A 197 3.20 -10.67 19.34
C ILE A 197 2.11 -10.68 18.26
N GLN A 198 0.93 -11.19 18.56
CA GLN A 198 -0.17 -11.34 17.60
C GLN A 198 -0.88 -10.01 17.33
N ASN A 199 -1.27 -9.77 16.07
CA ASN A 199 -2.14 -8.65 15.69
C ASN A 199 -3.63 -8.93 15.99
N ASP A 200 -4.06 -10.20 15.95
CA ASP A 200 -5.42 -10.62 16.28
C ASP A 200 -5.44 -11.26 17.68
N LEU A 201 -5.92 -10.52 18.67
CA LEU A 201 -5.97 -10.95 20.07
C LEU A 201 -6.80 -12.23 20.30
N ASN A 202 -7.71 -12.58 19.38
CA ASN A 202 -8.55 -13.77 19.47
C ASN A 202 -7.92 -14.99 18.77
N ARG A 203 -6.83 -14.80 18.02
CA ARG A 203 -6.25 -15.84 17.18
C ARG A 203 -4.72 -15.79 17.20
N PRO A 204 -4.11 -16.23 18.30
CA PRO A 204 -2.65 -16.31 18.39
C PRO A 204 -2.10 -17.21 17.27
N GLN A 205 -0.98 -16.80 16.67
CA GLN A 205 -0.33 -17.49 15.55
C GLN A 205 -1.25 -17.68 14.33
N ARG A 206 -2.12 -16.71 14.07
CA ARG A 206 -3.02 -16.74 12.91
C ARG A 206 -2.24 -16.87 11.62
N LYS A 207 -2.53 -17.93 10.86
CA LYS A 207 -2.03 -18.12 9.50
C LYS A 207 -2.89 -17.39 8.51
N VAL A 208 -2.27 -16.62 7.63
CA VAL A 208 -2.95 -15.88 6.56
C VAL A 208 -2.40 -16.34 5.23
N TYR A 209 -3.29 -16.63 4.29
CA TYR A 209 -3.00 -17.11 2.95
C TYR A 209 -3.10 -15.95 1.94
N GLU A 210 -2.83 -16.24 0.66
CA GLU A 210 -2.98 -15.25 -0.41
C GLU A 210 -4.37 -14.60 -0.39
N GLU A 211 -4.41 -13.31 -0.72
CA GLU A 211 -5.59 -12.42 -0.64
C GLU A 211 -6.13 -12.20 0.78
N GLY A 212 -5.60 -12.91 1.78
CA GLY A 212 -6.01 -12.77 3.17
C GLY A 212 -5.58 -11.43 3.78
N ILE A 213 -6.44 -10.88 4.64
CA ILE A 213 -6.17 -9.64 5.37
C ILE A 213 -5.31 -9.94 6.60
N PHE A 214 -4.26 -9.14 6.83
CA PHE A 214 -3.37 -9.25 7.98
C PHE A 214 -2.87 -7.87 8.44
N GLY A 215 -2.32 -7.81 9.64
CA GLY A 215 -1.77 -6.61 10.24
C GLY A 215 -2.87 -5.64 10.70
N TYR A 216 -3.54 -4.95 9.77
CA TYR A 216 -4.62 -4.03 10.10
C TYR A 216 -5.79 -4.12 9.14
N ASN A 217 -6.98 -3.85 9.66
CA ASN A 217 -8.22 -3.69 8.90
C ASN A 217 -9.19 -2.82 9.71
N TYR A 218 -9.43 -1.61 9.28
CA TYR A 218 -10.35 -0.70 9.94
C TYR A 218 -11.18 0.11 8.96
N ASN A 219 -12.37 0.47 9.41
CA ASN A 219 -13.30 1.31 8.68
C ASN A 219 -13.47 2.64 9.40
N LEU A 220 -13.51 3.72 8.64
CA LEU A 220 -13.81 5.05 9.11
C LEU A 220 -15.07 5.53 8.39
N ASN A 221 -16.09 5.94 9.17
CA ASN A 221 -17.33 6.51 8.66
C ASN A 221 -17.48 7.92 9.25
N ILE A 222 -17.68 8.91 8.39
CA ILE A 222 -17.81 10.34 8.75
C ILE A 222 -19.02 10.91 8.05
#